data_146327196c266153ef3f61481500fdbf
#
_entry.id   146327196c266153ef3f61481500fdbf
#
_cell.length_a   1.000
_cell.length_b   1.000
_cell.length_c   1.000
_cell.angle_alpha   90.00
_cell.angle_beta   90.00
_cell.angle_gamma   90.00
#
_symmetry.space_group_name_H-M   'P 1'
#
loop_
_entity.id
_entity.type
_entity.pdbx_description
1 polymer ?
#
loop_
_entity_poly.entity_id
_entity_poly.type
_entity_poly.pdbx_seq_one_letter_code
_entity_poly.pdbx_strand_id
1 'polypeptide(L)'
;GKGFDNVLMVHDHALMDWIGANSYRTSHYPYAEEMLDWADEHGIVVIDETAAVGFNLSLGIGFEAGNKPKELYSEEAVNGETQQAHLQAIKELIARDKNHPSVVMWSIANEPDTRPQGAREYFAPLAEATRKLDPTRPITCVNVMFCDAHTDTISDLFDVLCLNRYYGWYVQSGDLETAEKVLEKELLAWQEK
;
A
#
# COMPACT_ATOMS: atom_id res chain seq x y z
N GLY A 1 1.88 1.00 21.67
CA GLY A 1 1.16 -0.11 22.26
C GLY A 1 0.94 -1.22 21.27
N LYS A 2 0.50 -2.37 21.76
CA LYS A 2 0.18 -3.53 20.91
C LYS A 2 -1.33 -3.74 20.76
N GLY A 3 -2.10 -2.71 20.99
CA GLY A 3 -3.54 -2.69 20.87
C GLY A 3 -4.01 -1.26 20.66
N PHE A 4 -5.30 -1.10 20.45
CA PHE A 4 -5.90 0.21 20.27
C PHE A 4 -5.90 0.99 21.60
N ASP A 5 -5.63 2.29 21.53
CA ASP A 5 -5.60 3.22 22.67
C ASP A 5 -6.25 4.54 22.26
N ASN A 6 -7.42 4.84 22.82
CA ASN A 6 -8.19 6.06 22.53
C ASN A 6 -7.43 7.35 22.84
N VAL A 7 -6.64 7.37 23.92
CA VAL A 7 -5.89 8.58 24.31
C VAL A 7 -4.78 8.84 23.30
N LEU A 8 -4.08 7.78 22.88
CA LEU A 8 -3.05 7.88 21.86
C LEU A 8 -3.64 8.29 20.50
N MET A 9 -4.78 7.74 20.11
CA MET A 9 -5.50 8.13 18.89
C MET A 9 -5.79 9.64 18.87
N VAL A 10 -6.38 10.19 19.92
CA VAL A 10 -6.67 11.61 20.02
C VAL A 10 -5.39 12.44 19.96
N HIS A 11 -4.32 11.99 20.63
CA HIS A 11 -3.04 12.68 20.62
C HIS A 11 -2.40 12.68 19.21
N ASP A 12 -2.42 11.56 18.52
CA ASP A 12 -1.85 11.43 17.16
C ASP A 12 -2.61 12.32 16.17
N HIS A 13 -3.94 12.37 16.25
CA HIS A 13 -4.74 13.27 15.43
C HIS A 13 -4.49 14.76 15.75
N ALA A 14 -4.27 15.09 17.03
CA ALA A 14 -3.88 16.45 17.41
C ALA A 14 -2.50 16.84 16.83
N LEU A 15 -1.55 15.89 16.74
CA LEU A 15 -0.26 16.11 16.08
C LEU A 15 -0.43 16.26 14.56
N MET A 16 -1.33 15.50 13.93
CA MET A 16 -1.66 15.64 12.51
C MET A 16 -2.22 17.05 12.23
N ASP A 17 -3.18 17.49 13.04
CA ASP A 17 -3.75 18.84 12.92
C ASP A 17 -2.66 19.92 13.10
N TRP A 18 -1.80 19.76 14.10
CA TRP A 18 -0.69 20.68 14.36
C TRP A 18 0.27 20.84 13.17
N ILE A 19 0.55 19.78 12.41
CA ILE A 19 1.39 19.83 11.21
C ILE A 19 0.59 20.19 9.95
N GLY A 20 -0.72 20.39 10.04
CA GLY A 20 -1.60 20.66 8.91
C GLY A 20 -1.93 19.46 8.04
N ALA A 21 -1.73 18.22 8.53
CA ALA A 21 -2.11 17.01 7.81
C ALA A 21 -3.62 16.77 7.95
N ASN A 22 -4.28 16.48 6.83
CA ASN A 22 -5.70 16.21 6.76
C ASN A 22 -6.03 14.83 6.15
N SER A 23 -5.03 13.99 5.96
CA SER A 23 -5.21 12.65 5.42
C SER A 23 -4.12 11.70 5.89
N TYR A 24 -4.45 10.41 5.92
CA TYR A 24 -3.47 9.34 6.15
C TYR A 24 -3.85 8.05 5.42
N ARG A 25 -2.89 7.14 5.32
CA ARG A 25 -3.10 5.76 4.90
C ARG A 25 -2.98 4.85 6.13
N THR A 26 -3.87 3.85 6.25
CA THR A 26 -3.82 2.87 7.34
C THR A 26 -2.70 1.85 7.12
N SER A 27 -1.46 2.32 7.05
CA SER A 27 -0.29 1.52 6.74
C SER A 27 0.10 0.62 7.92
N HIS A 28 0.17 -0.65 7.79
CA HIS A 28 0.02 -1.54 6.64
C HIS A 28 -1.00 -2.63 6.93
N TYR A 29 -2.08 -2.28 7.58
CA TYR A 29 -3.15 -3.18 8.04
C TYR A 29 -4.40 -2.36 8.42
N PRO A 30 -5.57 -2.98 8.50
CA PRO A 30 -6.79 -2.28 8.94
C PRO A 30 -6.60 -1.70 10.35
N TYR A 31 -6.90 -0.43 10.52
CA TYR A 31 -6.88 0.23 11.82
C TYR A 31 -8.18 -0.08 12.59
N ALA A 32 -8.24 0.28 13.88
CA ALA A 32 -9.45 0.18 14.67
C ALA A 32 -10.56 1.06 14.08
N GLU A 33 -11.83 0.61 14.14
CA GLU A 33 -12.97 1.35 13.59
C GLU A 33 -13.11 2.74 14.21
N GLU A 34 -12.73 2.90 15.47
CA GLU A 34 -12.72 4.18 16.18
C GLU A 34 -11.79 5.22 15.54
N MET A 35 -10.74 4.78 14.83
CA MET A 35 -9.89 5.67 14.02
C MET A 35 -10.66 6.23 12.82
N LEU A 36 -11.52 5.41 12.20
CA LEU A 36 -12.35 5.80 11.07
C LEU A 36 -13.54 6.66 11.52
N ASP A 37 -14.17 6.31 12.66
CA ASP A 37 -15.20 7.14 13.29
C ASP A 37 -14.66 8.56 13.57
N TRP A 38 -13.46 8.63 14.14
CA TRP A 38 -12.80 9.93 14.38
C TRP A 38 -12.54 10.68 13.07
N ALA A 39 -12.05 9.98 12.04
CA ALA A 39 -11.78 10.58 10.74
C ALA A 39 -13.07 11.12 10.09
N ASP A 40 -14.18 10.37 10.19
CA ASP A 40 -15.51 10.79 9.72
C ASP A 40 -15.98 12.08 10.40
N GLU A 41 -15.85 12.16 11.74
CA GLU A 41 -16.28 13.30 12.52
C GLU A 41 -15.42 14.56 12.29
N HIS A 42 -14.12 14.37 11.97
CA HIS A 42 -13.17 15.48 11.86
C HIS A 42 -12.78 15.84 10.42
N GLY A 43 -13.39 15.19 9.42
CA GLY A 43 -13.13 15.49 8.01
C GLY A 43 -11.74 15.10 7.52
N ILE A 44 -11.18 14.03 8.10
CA ILE A 44 -9.88 13.46 7.70
C ILE A 44 -10.10 12.45 6.58
N VAL A 45 -9.30 12.52 5.54
CA VAL A 45 -9.36 11.61 4.39
C VAL A 45 -8.50 10.39 4.62
N VAL A 46 -9.03 9.20 4.39
CA VAL A 46 -8.34 7.94 4.65
C VAL A 46 -8.20 7.12 3.37
N ILE A 47 -6.97 6.65 3.12
CA ILE A 47 -6.68 5.54 2.21
C ILE A 47 -6.61 4.29 3.08
N ASP A 48 -7.59 3.41 2.95
CA ASP A 48 -7.69 2.24 3.82
C ASP A 48 -6.98 1.04 3.20
N GLU A 49 -6.07 0.41 3.97
CA GLU A 49 -5.14 -0.58 3.46
C GLU A 49 -5.32 -1.95 4.11
N THR A 50 -5.37 -2.98 3.28
CA THR A 50 -5.39 -4.37 3.74
C THR A 50 -4.02 -4.84 4.19
N ALA A 51 -3.97 -5.83 5.07
CA ALA A 51 -2.74 -6.41 5.59
C ALA A 51 -2.01 -7.27 4.53
N ALA A 52 -1.32 -6.62 3.60
CA ALA A 52 -0.57 -7.27 2.53
C ALA A 52 0.79 -6.59 2.34
N VAL A 53 1.75 -6.95 3.19
CA VAL A 53 3.16 -6.53 3.14
C VAL A 53 4.07 -7.74 3.05
N GLY A 54 5.32 -7.54 2.66
CA GLY A 54 6.32 -8.60 2.63
C GLY A 54 6.40 -9.38 1.31
N PHE A 55 5.60 -9.04 0.31
CA PHE A 55 5.68 -9.65 -1.02
C PHE A 55 6.88 -9.12 -1.82
N ASN A 56 8.05 -9.13 -1.17
CA ASN A 56 9.29 -8.65 -1.79
C ASN A 56 10.53 -9.33 -1.18
N LEU A 57 11.18 -10.18 -1.97
CA LEU A 57 12.37 -10.90 -1.53
C LEU A 57 13.57 -9.98 -1.26
N SER A 58 13.63 -8.83 -1.92
CA SER A 58 14.73 -7.87 -1.76
C SER A 58 14.71 -7.18 -0.39
N LEU A 59 13.54 -7.00 0.20
CA LEU A 59 13.39 -6.41 1.54
C LEU A 59 13.64 -7.42 2.66
N GLY A 60 13.66 -8.72 2.36
CA GLY A 60 13.89 -9.78 3.37
C GLY A 60 12.78 -9.93 4.40
N ILE A 61 11.66 -9.26 4.20
CA ILE A 61 10.50 -9.31 5.10
C ILE A 61 9.73 -10.61 4.85
N GLY A 62 9.38 -11.31 5.92
CA GLY A 62 8.55 -12.53 5.86
C GLY A 62 9.31 -13.83 5.58
N PHE A 63 10.62 -13.78 5.35
CA PHE A 63 11.44 -14.98 5.11
C PHE A 63 12.62 -15.05 6.09
N GLU A 64 12.83 -16.22 6.68
CA GLU A 64 14.01 -16.48 7.51
C GLU A 64 15.29 -16.49 6.67
N ALA A 65 16.39 -16.04 7.27
CA ALA A 65 17.69 -16.06 6.62
C ALA A 65 18.07 -17.52 6.23
N GLY A 66 18.25 -17.74 4.93
CA GLY A 66 18.57 -19.04 4.36
C GLY A 66 17.40 -19.80 3.72
N ASN A 67 16.15 -19.39 3.94
CA ASN A 67 14.95 -20.03 3.38
C ASN A 67 14.22 -19.13 2.37
N LYS A 68 14.94 -18.26 1.66
CA LYS A 68 14.33 -17.46 0.60
C LYS A 68 13.96 -18.34 -0.59
N PRO A 69 12.70 -18.34 -1.07
CA PRO A 69 12.34 -19.00 -2.30
C PRO A 69 13.11 -18.39 -3.48
N LYS A 70 13.30 -19.16 -4.55
CA LYS A 70 13.94 -18.66 -5.77
C LYS A 70 13.06 -17.64 -6.49
N GLU A 71 11.77 -17.88 -6.46
CA GLU A 71 10.75 -17.05 -7.07
C GLU A 71 9.69 -16.69 -6.02
N LEU A 72 9.33 -15.42 -5.96
CA LEU A 72 8.35 -14.93 -5.00
C LEU A 72 6.95 -15.47 -5.28
N TYR A 73 6.47 -15.37 -6.53
CA TYR A 73 5.15 -15.86 -6.95
C TYR A 73 5.28 -17.30 -7.40
N SER A 74 5.26 -18.22 -6.44
CA SER A 74 5.45 -19.65 -6.64
C SER A 74 4.70 -20.44 -5.56
N GLU A 75 4.54 -21.75 -5.78
CA GLU A 75 3.92 -22.66 -4.80
C GLU A 75 4.66 -22.69 -3.44
N GLU A 76 5.96 -22.36 -3.44
CA GLU A 76 6.79 -22.34 -2.22
C GLU A 76 6.64 -21.06 -1.40
N ALA A 77 6.05 -19.98 -1.98
CA ALA A 77 5.98 -18.66 -1.33
C ALA A 77 4.59 -18.01 -1.48
N VAL A 78 4.42 -17.15 -2.47
CA VAL A 78 3.15 -16.44 -2.71
C VAL A 78 2.36 -17.21 -3.76
N ASN A 79 1.50 -18.09 -3.30
CA ASN A 79 0.73 -19.05 -4.08
C ASN A 79 -0.77 -18.77 -4.09
N GLY A 80 -1.56 -19.72 -4.58
CA GLY A 80 -3.02 -19.62 -4.64
C GLY A 80 -3.70 -19.54 -3.27
N GLU A 81 -3.17 -20.19 -2.25
CA GLU A 81 -3.70 -20.08 -0.87
C GLU A 81 -3.45 -18.69 -0.29
N THR A 82 -2.25 -18.15 -0.51
CA THR A 82 -1.93 -16.75 -0.13
C THR A 82 -2.86 -15.76 -0.84
N GLN A 83 -3.14 -15.97 -2.13
CA GLN A 83 -4.05 -15.13 -2.89
C GLN A 83 -5.49 -15.21 -2.35
N GLN A 84 -5.96 -16.38 -1.97
CA GLN A 84 -7.28 -16.57 -1.35
C GLN A 84 -7.38 -15.88 0.00
N ALA A 85 -6.36 -16.00 0.86
CA ALA A 85 -6.30 -15.31 2.15
C ALA A 85 -6.28 -13.79 1.96
N HIS A 86 -5.52 -13.29 0.99
CA HIS A 86 -5.49 -11.87 0.64
C HIS A 86 -6.85 -11.38 0.14
N LEU A 87 -7.51 -12.14 -0.74
CA LEU A 87 -8.88 -11.82 -1.19
C LEU A 87 -9.87 -11.78 -0.02
N GLN A 88 -9.74 -12.70 0.93
CA GLN A 88 -10.59 -12.69 2.12
C GLN A 88 -10.35 -11.44 2.97
N ALA A 89 -9.10 -11.05 3.19
CA ALA A 89 -8.75 -9.81 3.90
C ALA A 89 -9.35 -8.57 3.22
N ILE A 90 -9.27 -8.47 1.89
CA ILE A 90 -9.91 -7.39 1.13
C ILE A 90 -11.42 -7.36 1.34
N LYS A 91 -12.09 -8.52 1.28
CA LYS A 91 -13.54 -8.63 1.50
C LYS A 91 -13.97 -8.15 2.88
N GLU A 92 -13.21 -8.56 3.90
CA GLU A 92 -13.48 -8.19 5.29
C GLU A 92 -13.28 -6.70 5.52
N LEU A 93 -12.17 -6.12 5.01
CA LEU A 93 -11.89 -4.70 5.07
C LEU A 93 -13.03 -3.89 4.45
N ILE A 94 -13.38 -4.17 3.19
CA ILE A 94 -14.43 -3.42 2.48
C ILE A 94 -15.81 -3.62 3.14
N ALA A 95 -16.13 -4.83 3.60
CA ALA A 95 -17.40 -5.09 4.28
C ALA A 95 -17.54 -4.29 5.56
N ARG A 96 -16.44 -4.13 6.32
CA ARG A 96 -16.40 -3.35 7.55
C ARG A 96 -16.48 -1.84 7.26
N ASP A 97 -15.61 -1.34 6.36
CA ASP A 97 -15.27 0.08 6.31
C ASP A 97 -15.91 0.88 5.17
N LYS A 98 -16.61 0.23 4.24
CA LYS A 98 -17.22 0.92 3.09
C LYS A 98 -18.26 2.00 3.43
N ASN A 99 -18.80 1.99 4.65
CA ASN A 99 -19.77 2.98 5.10
C ASN A 99 -19.13 4.19 5.78
N HIS A 100 -17.82 4.22 5.95
CA HIS A 100 -17.10 5.39 6.44
C HIS A 100 -16.90 6.40 5.31
N PRO A 101 -17.47 7.62 5.37
CA PRO A 101 -17.27 8.66 4.36
C PRO A 101 -15.84 9.18 4.28
N SER A 102 -15.05 9.04 5.35
CA SER A 102 -13.62 9.34 5.37
C SER A 102 -12.79 8.45 4.45
N VAL A 103 -13.21 7.19 4.26
CA VAL A 103 -12.51 6.24 3.38
C VAL A 103 -12.80 6.58 1.93
N VAL A 104 -11.79 7.05 1.20
CA VAL A 104 -11.93 7.50 -0.19
C VAL A 104 -11.25 6.58 -1.21
N MET A 105 -10.42 5.66 -0.76
CA MET A 105 -9.63 4.77 -1.63
C MET A 105 -9.27 3.48 -0.88
N TRP A 106 -9.21 2.37 -1.63
CA TRP A 106 -8.72 1.09 -1.12
C TRP A 106 -7.28 0.84 -1.58
N SER A 107 -6.38 0.57 -0.64
CA SER A 107 -5.02 0.11 -0.93
C SER A 107 -4.93 -1.40 -0.68
N ILE A 108 -4.58 -2.17 -1.70
CA ILE A 108 -4.61 -3.63 -1.59
C ILE A 108 -3.27 -4.28 -1.27
N ALA A 109 -2.16 -3.55 -1.34
CA ALA A 109 -0.85 -4.04 -0.90
C ALA A 109 0.13 -2.88 -0.71
N ASN A 110 1.15 -3.13 0.13
CA ASN A 110 2.30 -2.25 0.29
C ASN A 110 3.58 -2.92 -0.19
N GLU A 111 4.26 -2.27 -1.13
CA GLU A 111 5.61 -2.59 -1.60
C GLU A 111 5.83 -4.04 -2.08
N PRO A 112 4.89 -4.64 -2.83
CA PRO A 112 5.17 -5.93 -3.46
C PRO A 112 6.25 -5.79 -4.54
N ASP A 113 6.94 -6.89 -4.85
CA ASP A 113 7.77 -6.95 -6.05
C ASP A 113 6.88 -7.06 -7.29
N THR A 114 6.76 -5.99 -8.04
CA THR A 114 5.87 -5.87 -9.19
C THR A 114 6.53 -6.20 -10.52
N ARG A 115 7.82 -6.55 -10.52
CA ARG A 115 8.62 -6.83 -11.72
C ARG A 115 8.34 -8.20 -12.36
N PRO A 116 8.19 -9.29 -11.58
CA PRO A 116 7.91 -10.60 -12.17
C PRO A 116 6.52 -10.66 -12.81
N GLN A 117 6.40 -11.43 -13.90
CA GLN A 117 5.10 -11.68 -14.55
C GLN A 117 4.07 -12.30 -13.59
N GLY A 118 4.50 -13.14 -12.66
CA GLY A 118 3.65 -13.71 -11.62
C GLY A 118 2.97 -12.66 -10.72
N ALA A 119 3.53 -11.45 -10.62
CA ALA A 119 2.87 -10.36 -9.91
C ALA A 119 1.53 -9.99 -10.57
N ARG A 120 1.51 -9.88 -11.89
CA ARG A 120 0.28 -9.57 -12.62
C ARG A 120 -0.78 -10.67 -12.46
N GLU A 121 -0.36 -11.92 -12.56
CA GLU A 121 -1.25 -13.09 -12.37
C GLU A 121 -1.83 -13.13 -10.96
N TYR A 122 -1.05 -12.71 -9.97
CA TYR A 122 -1.48 -12.62 -8.58
C TYR A 122 -2.43 -11.43 -8.34
N PHE A 123 -2.09 -10.22 -8.79
CA PHE A 123 -2.82 -9.00 -8.46
C PHE A 123 -4.03 -8.71 -9.33
N ALA A 124 -4.06 -9.15 -10.59
CA ALA A 124 -5.18 -8.85 -11.50
C ALA A 124 -6.55 -9.34 -10.98
N PRO A 125 -6.70 -10.60 -10.51
CA PRO A 125 -7.98 -11.05 -9.96
C PRO A 125 -8.35 -10.36 -8.64
N LEU A 126 -7.36 -9.93 -7.82
CA LEU A 126 -7.60 -9.17 -6.59
C LEU A 126 -8.10 -7.76 -6.89
N ALA A 127 -7.50 -7.06 -7.84
CA ALA A 127 -7.93 -5.75 -8.28
C ALA A 127 -9.35 -5.79 -8.87
N GLU A 128 -9.65 -6.77 -9.72
CA GLU A 128 -10.99 -6.98 -10.27
C GLU A 128 -12.03 -7.26 -9.16
N ALA A 129 -11.69 -8.11 -8.20
CA ALA A 129 -12.57 -8.43 -7.09
C ALA A 129 -12.82 -7.21 -6.20
N THR A 130 -11.79 -6.41 -5.92
CA THR A 130 -11.91 -5.17 -5.13
C THR A 130 -12.89 -4.19 -5.77
N ARG A 131 -12.78 -3.97 -7.10
CA ARG A 131 -13.74 -3.12 -7.85
C ARG A 131 -15.17 -3.65 -7.82
N LYS A 132 -15.36 -4.97 -7.82
CA LYS A 132 -16.70 -5.57 -7.72
C LYS A 132 -17.30 -5.43 -6.32
N LEU A 133 -16.47 -5.45 -5.28
CA LEU A 133 -16.90 -5.28 -3.89
C LEU A 133 -17.30 -3.84 -3.56
N ASP A 134 -16.57 -2.88 -4.12
CA ASP A 134 -16.92 -1.46 -4.05
C ASP A 134 -16.58 -0.74 -5.38
N PRO A 135 -17.56 -0.55 -6.26
CA PRO A 135 -17.36 0.17 -7.51
C PRO A 135 -17.36 1.70 -7.36
N THR A 136 -17.48 2.22 -6.15
CA THR A 136 -17.62 3.67 -5.89
C THR A 136 -16.31 4.34 -5.57
N ARG A 137 -15.29 3.58 -5.14
CA ARG A 137 -13.99 4.10 -4.73
C ARG A 137 -12.88 3.59 -5.65
N PRO A 138 -11.89 4.45 -5.94
CA PRO A 138 -10.68 4.03 -6.64
C PRO A 138 -9.86 3.04 -5.81
N ILE A 139 -9.06 2.25 -6.50
CA ILE A 139 -8.15 1.29 -5.89
C ILE A 139 -6.69 1.63 -6.21
N THR A 140 -5.80 1.31 -5.28
CA THR A 140 -4.36 1.47 -5.43
C THR A 140 -3.58 0.28 -4.89
N CYS A 141 -2.32 0.21 -5.28
CA CYS A 141 -1.27 -0.59 -4.67
C CYS A 141 -0.04 0.29 -4.53
N VAL A 142 0.60 0.26 -3.37
CA VAL A 142 1.76 1.12 -3.11
C VAL A 142 3.02 0.49 -3.69
N ASN A 143 3.59 1.13 -4.70
CA ASN A 143 4.77 0.64 -5.41
C ASN A 143 6.06 0.88 -4.60
N VAL A 144 6.94 -0.11 -4.55
CA VAL A 144 8.25 -0.04 -3.92
C VAL A 144 9.27 0.68 -4.82
N MET A 145 10.22 1.40 -4.23
CA MET A 145 11.19 2.20 -5.00
C MET A 145 12.12 1.40 -5.92
N PHE A 146 12.20 0.08 -5.76
CA PHE A 146 13.02 -0.79 -6.63
C PHE A 146 12.29 -1.26 -7.89
N CYS A 147 11.00 -0.99 -7.99
CA CYS A 147 10.16 -1.29 -9.15
C CYS A 147 9.84 0.01 -9.88
N ASP A 148 10.66 0.34 -10.86
CA ASP A 148 10.50 1.56 -11.66
C ASP A 148 9.40 1.42 -12.74
N ALA A 149 9.13 2.50 -13.44
CA ALA A 149 8.11 2.56 -14.49
C ALA A 149 8.34 1.54 -15.60
N HIS A 150 9.60 1.20 -15.92
CA HIS A 150 9.92 0.30 -17.04
C HIS A 150 9.79 -1.18 -16.64
N THR A 151 9.99 -1.50 -15.38
CA THR A 151 10.00 -2.88 -14.88
C THR A 151 8.71 -3.30 -14.22
N ASP A 152 7.89 -2.36 -13.76
CA ASP A 152 6.59 -2.62 -13.14
C ASP A 152 5.60 -3.25 -14.13
N THR A 153 4.90 -4.28 -13.70
CA THR A 153 3.95 -5.06 -14.53
C THR A 153 2.49 -4.92 -14.13
N ILE A 154 2.16 -4.16 -13.07
CA ILE A 154 0.81 -4.15 -12.48
C ILE A 154 0.20 -2.76 -12.30
N SER A 155 0.93 -1.68 -12.52
CA SER A 155 0.42 -0.32 -12.25
C SER A 155 -0.85 0.02 -13.03
N ASP A 156 -1.01 -0.51 -14.24
CA ASP A 156 -2.21 -0.35 -15.08
C ASP A 156 -3.46 -1.08 -14.57
N LEU A 157 -3.31 -1.93 -13.54
CA LEU A 157 -4.44 -2.57 -12.86
C LEU A 157 -5.15 -1.63 -11.87
N PHE A 158 -4.55 -0.49 -11.55
CA PHE A 158 -5.01 0.42 -10.49
C PHE A 158 -5.45 1.77 -11.04
N ASP A 159 -6.28 2.48 -10.27
CA ASP A 159 -6.82 3.78 -10.66
C ASP A 159 -5.89 4.92 -10.24
N VAL A 160 -5.12 4.69 -9.17
CA VAL A 160 -4.17 5.65 -8.63
C VAL A 160 -2.82 4.97 -8.41
N LEU A 161 -1.76 5.63 -8.83
CA LEU A 161 -0.39 5.20 -8.60
C LEU A 161 0.14 5.82 -7.31
N CYS A 162 0.40 4.99 -6.31
CA CYS A 162 1.05 5.39 -5.06
C CYS A 162 2.51 4.94 -5.09
N LEU A 163 3.44 5.87 -4.88
CA LEU A 163 4.87 5.62 -4.98
C LEU A 163 5.56 5.86 -3.63
N ASN A 164 6.09 4.80 -3.01
CA ASN A 164 7.01 4.94 -1.89
C ASN A 164 8.40 5.27 -2.42
N ARG A 165 8.85 6.50 -2.19
CA ARG A 165 10.14 6.99 -2.67
C ARG A 165 10.91 7.66 -1.55
N TYR A 166 12.21 7.37 -1.49
CA TYR A 166 13.07 7.74 -0.37
C TYR A 166 14.38 8.35 -0.84
N TYR A 167 14.33 9.14 -1.92
CA TYR A 167 15.48 9.92 -2.41
C TYR A 167 15.88 10.95 -1.36
N GLY A 168 17.19 11.06 -1.11
CA GLY A 168 17.73 11.87 -0.01
C GLY A 168 17.72 11.15 1.35
N TRP A 169 17.12 9.96 1.44
CA TRP A 169 17.09 9.14 2.65
C TRP A 169 17.89 7.83 2.48
N TYR A 170 17.35 6.84 1.76
CA TYR A 170 18.06 5.56 1.52
C TYR A 170 19.09 5.67 0.40
N VAL A 171 18.85 6.54 -0.57
CA VAL A 171 19.75 6.82 -1.70
C VAL A 171 19.98 8.32 -1.79
N GLN A 172 21.13 8.74 -2.32
CA GLN A 172 21.57 10.15 -2.36
C GLN A 172 21.49 10.87 -1.00
N SER A 173 21.77 10.15 0.10
CA SER A 173 21.79 10.74 1.44
C SER A 173 22.80 11.89 1.51
N GLY A 174 22.33 13.07 1.93
CA GLY A 174 23.18 14.27 2.03
C GLY A 174 23.43 15.00 0.71
N ASP A 175 22.91 14.50 -0.42
CA ASP A 175 22.96 15.15 -1.74
C ASP A 175 21.53 15.40 -2.26
N LEU A 176 20.90 16.43 -1.72
CA LEU A 176 19.50 16.76 -2.06
C LEU A 176 19.34 17.25 -3.50
N GLU A 177 20.37 17.87 -4.09
CA GLU A 177 20.32 18.32 -5.48
C GLU A 177 20.24 17.14 -6.46
N THR A 178 21.04 16.09 -6.23
CA THR A 178 20.96 14.86 -7.02
C THR A 178 19.66 14.10 -6.74
N ALA A 179 19.22 14.06 -5.47
CA ALA A 179 17.96 13.40 -5.07
C ALA A 179 16.75 13.98 -5.81
N GLU A 180 16.65 15.32 -5.89
CA GLU A 180 15.60 16.04 -6.62
C GLU A 180 15.58 15.66 -8.10
N LYS A 181 16.72 15.73 -8.76
CA LYS A 181 16.86 15.43 -10.21
C LYS A 181 16.50 13.98 -10.54
N VAL A 182 16.90 13.05 -9.69
CA VAL A 182 16.62 11.62 -9.91
C VAL A 182 15.15 11.32 -9.67
N LEU A 183 14.53 11.91 -8.64
CA LEU A 183 13.11 11.78 -8.38
C LEU A 183 12.28 12.36 -9.55
N GLU A 184 12.61 13.57 -10.00
CA GLU A 184 11.92 14.20 -11.15
C GLU A 184 11.97 13.30 -12.37
N LYS A 185 13.15 12.78 -12.72
CA LYS A 185 13.33 11.86 -13.85
C LYS A 185 12.45 10.60 -13.72
N GLU A 186 12.37 10.04 -12.53
CA GLU A 186 11.51 8.87 -12.30
C GLU A 186 10.04 9.21 -12.45
N LEU A 187 9.58 10.33 -11.87
CA LEU A 187 8.18 10.76 -11.97
C LEU A 187 7.77 11.02 -13.42
N LEU A 188 8.66 11.61 -14.24
CA LEU A 188 8.43 11.76 -15.68
C LEU A 188 8.30 10.41 -16.41
N ALA A 189 9.12 9.41 -16.04
CA ALA A 189 9.01 8.07 -16.61
C ALA A 189 7.68 7.38 -16.23
N TRP A 190 7.18 7.61 -15.04
CA TRP A 190 5.85 7.14 -14.63
C TRP A 190 4.71 7.86 -15.37
N GLN A 191 4.89 9.12 -15.70
CA GLN A 191 3.90 9.88 -16.47
C GLN A 191 3.82 9.43 -17.94
N GLU A 192 4.93 8.93 -18.48
CA GLU A 192 5.01 8.42 -19.87
C GLU A 192 4.46 7.00 -20.03
N LYS A 193 4.35 6.24 -18.92
CA LYS A 193 3.84 4.86 -18.92
C LYS A 193 2.33 4.82 -19.03
#